data_413f7816db444df18276e2173075527d
#
_entry.id   413f7816db444df18276e2173075527d
#
_cell.length_a   1.000
_cell.length_b   1.000
_cell.length_c   1.000
_cell.angle_alpha   90.00
_cell.angle_beta   90.00
_cell.angle_gamma   90.00
#
_symmetry.space_group_name_H-M   'P 1'
#
loop_
_entity.id
_entity.type
_entity.pdbx_description
1 polymer ?
#
loop_
_entity_poly.entity_id
_entity_poly.type
_entity_poly.pdbx_seq_one_letter_code
_entity_poly.pdbx_strand_id
1 'polypeptide(L)'
;MKRHRSATHKPELRKTATPVVTVRRRTERALRKPLDKFEVQVQERTTELSQANKALREDAARLSAIIATQYDIATATCNFADVMTLIAKRTQKLTRAKGAAIELIEGDELVYRVGTGMASPHVGLRLAIASSLSGECMRLNETLRCDDTENDPRVNREACRKIGLRSMVVVPLYHRGGAVGVLKVLSTEPRAFSERDARALQLMAGLIGAAMSNAAEFESRQALLAERTSTVTALQTRARQQNAIAQLSQRALEGLDLPTLLGDAVELILQVLEVEYCSVIELLLDGNGLFLRAGAGWKEGYVGHVKFVASRESPAGLALSSNSPVIIEDLATEARFRKPQFLLDHEVVSAATVIIHGRSKPYGVLGAYTIKRRKFTNDDIHFIQSVANVLAAAIDRRQLEEELLAISGREQQRIGQDLHDGLCQQLVGIEFRNSVLVQQLAKEEEAKTEATMIGELIRDAIRQARLLAKGLSPVQLDAAGLMSALDELTSNASKLFNVSCRFECPQPVLVADNAAATHLYRIVQEAISNAVKHGQARFIIVSLSSSEDQLTLGIWNNGAEFTAGASAEGGLGLRIMQYRAEMIGATLKVSSAIDKGATVDCTFKIN
;
A
#
# COMPACT_ATOMS: atom_id res chain seq x y z
N MET A 1 -92.80 22.55 -13.99
CA MET A 1 -93.91 22.98 -13.11
C MET A 1 -94.20 24.45 -13.36
N LYS A 2 -95.47 24.70 -13.75
CA LYS A 2 -96.37 25.85 -13.60
C LYS A 2 -95.79 27.24 -13.95
N ARG A 3 -96.29 27.84 -15.14
CA ARG A 3 -97.57 28.58 -15.34
C ARG A 3 -97.67 29.82 -14.50
N HIS A 4 -97.82 31.03 -15.08
CA HIS A 4 -99.06 31.79 -15.47
C HIS A 4 -98.65 33.15 -16.06
N ARG A 5 -98.99 33.51 -17.32
CA ARG A 5 -100.22 34.18 -17.76
C ARG A 5 -100.69 35.37 -16.95
N SER A 6 -100.72 36.54 -17.49
CA SER A 6 -101.85 37.19 -18.22
C SER A 6 -101.57 38.68 -18.43
N ALA A 7 -101.69 39.24 -19.49
CA ALA A 7 -102.83 39.73 -20.26
C ALA A 7 -103.12 41.23 -20.02
N THR A 8 -103.17 41.93 -21.17
CA THR A 8 -104.01 43.03 -21.60
C THR A 8 -103.92 44.39 -20.91
N HIS A 9 -103.56 45.41 -21.68
CA HIS A 9 -104.52 46.43 -22.17
C HIS A 9 -103.87 47.42 -23.16
N LYS A 10 -104.52 47.58 -24.36
CA LYS A 10 -104.42 48.78 -25.23
C LYS A 10 -105.26 49.86 -24.68
N PRO A 11 -104.94 51.13 -24.92
CA PRO A 11 -105.68 51.85 -25.91
C PRO A 11 -104.85 52.76 -26.85
N GLU A 12 -105.43 52.99 -28.00
CA GLU A 12 -105.06 53.95 -29.03
C GLU A 12 -105.08 55.39 -28.52
N LEU A 13 -104.23 56.24 -29.12
CA LEU A 13 -104.67 57.57 -29.66
C LEU A 13 -103.53 58.30 -30.43
N ARG A 14 -103.82 58.46 -31.74
CA ARG A 14 -103.64 59.62 -32.63
C ARG A 14 -102.28 60.32 -32.79
N LYS A 15 -101.81 60.10 -34.02
CA LYS A 15 -101.24 61.04 -35.00
C LYS A 15 -100.86 62.44 -34.53
N THR A 16 -99.56 62.75 -34.49
CA THR A 16 -99.02 63.98 -35.08
C THR A 16 -97.63 63.63 -35.67
N ALA A 17 -97.60 63.50 -36.97
CA ALA A 17 -96.43 63.35 -37.75
C ALA A 17 -95.92 64.70 -38.24
N THR A 18 -94.63 64.90 -38.23
CA THR A 18 -93.79 65.89 -38.91
C THR A 18 -93.38 67.09 -38.07
N PRO A 19 -92.10 67.08 -37.48
CA PRO A 19 -90.87 67.40 -38.20
C PRO A 19 -89.62 66.57 -37.72
N VAL A 20 -89.80 65.38 -37.08
CA VAL A 20 -88.69 64.54 -36.50
C VAL A 20 -87.80 63.90 -37.58
N VAL A 21 -88.29 63.67 -38.81
CA VAL A 21 -87.61 62.98 -39.92
C VAL A 21 -86.44 63.79 -40.48
N THR A 22 -86.52 65.12 -40.49
CA THR A 22 -85.47 65.99 -41.07
C THR A 22 -84.30 66.20 -40.13
N VAL A 23 -84.45 66.20 -38.78
CA VAL A 23 -83.41 66.30 -37.77
C VAL A 23 -82.64 64.94 -37.66
N ARG A 24 -83.39 63.83 -37.78
CA ARG A 24 -82.80 62.49 -37.73
C ARG A 24 -81.85 62.21 -38.91
N ARG A 25 -82.20 62.66 -40.12
CA ARG A 25 -81.29 62.55 -41.29
C ARG A 25 -80.10 63.47 -41.25
N ARG A 26 -80.14 64.60 -40.55
CA ARG A 26 -78.97 65.50 -40.35
C ARG A 26 -78.01 64.93 -39.30
N THR A 27 -78.50 64.38 -38.19
CA THR A 27 -77.72 63.74 -37.13
C THR A 27 -77.15 62.41 -37.65
N GLU A 28 -77.88 61.61 -38.43
CA GLU A 28 -77.31 60.41 -39.05
C GLU A 28 -76.21 60.71 -40.04
N ARG A 29 -76.30 61.81 -40.85
CA ARG A 29 -75.17 62.22 -41.71
C ARG A 29 -74.02 62.84 -40.96
N ALA A 30 -74.25 63.53 -39.84
CA ALA A 30 -73.17 64.10 -39.01
C ALA A 30 -72.44 63.05 -38.23
N LEU A 31 -73.07 61.94 -37.81
CA LEU A 31 -72.46 60.80 -37.12
C LEU A 31 -71.86 59.78 -38.08
N ARG A 32 -72.28 59.75 -39.36
CA ARG A 32 -71.75 58.77 -40.34
C ARG A 32 -70.24 59.00 -40.66
N LYS A 33 -69.84 60.26 -40.90
CA LYS A 33 -68.42 60.60 -41.17
C LYS A 33 -67.45 60.27 -40.05
N PRO A 34 -67.72 60.57 -38.76
CA PRO A 34 -66.87 60.13 -37.64
C PRO A 34 -66.93 58.59 -37.45
N LEU A 35 -68.10 57.95 -37.70
CA LEU A 35 -68.22 56.49 -37.62
C LEU A 35 -67.36 55.77 -38.67
N ASP A 36 -67.46 56.20 -39.96
CA ASP A 36 -66.61 55.68 -41.04
C ASP A 36 -65.12 55.87 -40.74
N LYS A 37 -64.72 57.02 -40.13
CA LYS A 37 -63.36 57.27 -39.73
C LYS A 37 -62.91 56.39 -38.58
N PHE A 38 -63.84 56.13 -37.62
CA PHE A 38 -63.59 55.19 -36.51
C PHE A 38 -63.51 53.75 -37.02
N GLU A 39 -64.36 53.31 -37.96
CA GLU A 39 -64.26 51.99 -38.56
C GLU A 39 -62.96 51.78 -39.31
N VAL A 40 -62.51 52.77 -40.10
CA VAL A 40 -61.18 52.70 -40.73
C VAL A 40 -60.04 52.63 -39.69
N GLN A 41 -60.06 53.44 -38.63
CA GLN A 41 -59.09 53.41 -37.57
C GLN A 41 -59.08 52.08 -36.80
N VAL A 42 -60.27 51.52 -36.50
CA VAL A 42 -60.40 50.22 -35.85
C VAL A 42 -59.86 49.13 -36.77
N GLN A 43 -60.16 49.19 -38.09
CA GLN A 43 -59.69 48.23 -39.06
C GLN A 43 -58.16 48.31 -39.22
N GLU A 44 -57.59 49.52 -39.28
CA GLU A 44 -56.13 49.72 -39.29
C GLU A 44 -55.46 49.18 -38.02
N ARG A 45 -56.01 49.54 -36.84
CA ARG A 45 -55.48 49.04 -35.55
C ARG A 45 -55.67 47.55 -35.41
N THR A 46 -56.77 46.96 -35.87
CA THR A 46 -56.95 45.51 -35.81
C THR A 46 -55.96 44.78 -36.73
N THR A 47 -55.65 45.36 -37.88
CA THR A 47 -54.68 44.82 -38.82
C THR A 47 -53.24 44.92 -38.22
N GLU A 48 -52.89 46.10 -37.66
CA GLU A 48 -51.59 46.27 -36.93
C GLU A 48 -51.46 45.29 -35.77
N LEU A 49 -52.51 45.14 -34.93
CA LEU A 49 -52.57 44.23 -33.81
C LEU A 49 -52.44 42.76 -34.26
N SER A 50 -53.14 42.40 -35.33
CA SER A 50 -53.05 41.07 -35.92
C SER A 50 -51.63 40.74 -36.42
N GLN A 51 -51.01 41.72 -37.11
CA GLN A 51 -49.63 41.57 -37.59
C GLN A 51 -48.66 41.49 -36.40
N ALA A 52 -48.81 42.36 -35.37
CA ALA A 52 -47.98 42.32 -34.18
C ALA A 52 -48.14 41.01 -33.39
N ASN A 53 -49.38 40.51 -33.22
CA ASN A 53 -49.65 39.22 -32.60
C ASN A 53 -49.06 38.04 -33.37
N LYS A 54 -49.14 38.07 -34.69
CA LYS A 54 -48.47 37.04 -35.52
C LYS A 54 -46.95 37.05 -35.35
N ALA A 55 -46.34 38.24 -35.39
CA ALA A 55 -44.90 38.37 -35.15
C ALA A 55 -44.50 37.88 -33.77
N LEU A 56 -45.26 38.23 -32.71
CA LEU A 56 -44.99 37.79 -31.35
C LEU A 56 -45.11 36.26 -31.18
N ARG A 57 -46.11 35.64 -31.82
CA ARG A 57 -46.27 34.17 -31.82
C ARG A 57 -45.09 33.46 -32.51
N GLU A 58 -44.64 34.02 -33.64
CA GLU A 58 -43.46 33.48 -34.36
C GLU A 58 -42.19 33.59 -33.52
N ASP A 59 -41.97 34.72 -32.85
CA ASP A 59 -40.81 34.90 -31.94
C ASP A 59 -40.89 33.98 -30.70
N ALA A 60 -42.07 33.83 -30.10
CA ALA A 60 -42.30 32.89 -29.00
C ALA A 60 -42.05 31.42 -29.41
N ALA A 61 -42.48 31.03 -30.61
CA ALA A 61 -42.22 29.67 -31.12
C ALA A 61 -40.72 29.43 -31.37
N ARG A 62 -39.99 30.47 -31.85
CA ARG A 62 -38.53 30.40 -32.02
C ARG A 62 -37.79 30.23 -30.67
N LEU A 63 -38.15 31.05 -29.67
CA LEU A 63 -37.57 30.96 -28.33
C LEU A 63 -37.84 29.60 -27.68
N SER A 64 -39.07 29.09 -27.79
CA SER A 64 -39.41 27.75 -27.31
C SER A 64 -38.56 26.66 -27.96
N ALA A 65 -38.28 26.75 -29.25
CA ALA A 65 -37.46 25.78 -29.96
C ALA A 65 -35.96 25.86 -29.53
N ILE A 66 -35.47 27.06 -29.21
CA ILE A 66 -34.12 27.25 -28.67
C ILE A 66 -34.02 26.65 -27.27
N ILE A 67 -34.98 26.93 -26.37
CA ILE A 67 -35.06 26.36 -25.03
C ILE A 67 -35.16 24.83 -25.09
N ALA A 68 -35.97 24.27 -25.96
CA ALA A 68 -36.06 22.83 -26.17
C ALA A 68 -34.72 22.24 -26.63
N THR A 69 -33.98 22.96 -27.49
CA THR A 69 -32.63 22.52 -27.90
C THR A 69 -31.65 22.54 -26.75
N GLN A 70 -31.70 23.56 -25.90
CA GLN A 70 -30.85 23.66 -24.70
C GLN A 70 -31.15 22.50 -23.73
N TYR A 71 -32.42 22.18 -23.53
CA TYR A 71 -32.86 21.06 -22.70
C TYR A 71 -32.35 19.71 -23.26
N ASP A 72 -32.49 19.49 -24.56
CA ASP A 72 -32.03 18.29 -25.23
C ASP A 72 -30.51 18.11 -25.12
N ILE A 73 -29.74 19.22 -25.21
CA ILE A 73 -28.30 19.20 -25.02
C ILE A 73 -27.92 18.89 -23.55
N ALA A 74 -28.64 19.48 -22.60
CA ALA A 74 -28.35 19.30 -21.17
C ALA A 74 -28.69 17.88 -20.67
N THR A 75 -29.64 17.19 -21.29
CA THR A 75 -30.07 15.84 -20.92
C THR A 75 -29.45 14.74 -21.77
N ALA A 76 -28.81 15.08 -22.88
CA ALA A 76 -28.17 14.12 -23.77
C ALA A 76 -26.84 13.63 -23.20
N THR A 77 -26.70 12.32 -23.08
CA THR A 77 -25.39 11.63 -22.83
C THR A 77 -24.56 11.52 -24.12
N CYS A 78 -24.79 12.41 -25.08
CA CYS A 78 -24.19 12.35 -26.41
C CYS A 78 -22.77 12.94 -26.41
N ASN A 79 -21.92 12.45 -27.30
CA ASN A 79 -20.63 13.08 -27.56
C ASN A 79 -20.81 14.46 -28.21
N PHE A 80 -19.76 15.28 -28.19
CA PHE A 80 -19.83 16.64 -28.72
C PHE A 80 -20.20 16.71 -30.21
N ALA A 81 -19.87 15.72 -31.04
CA ALA A 81 -20.22 15.63 -32.45
C ALA A 81 -21.75 15.49 -32.68
N ASP A 82 -22.42 14.70 -31.84
CA ASP A 82 -23.87 14.54 -31.89
C ASP A 82 -24.58 15.83 -31.49
N VAL A 83 -24.06 16.54 -30.48
CA VAL A 83 -24.56 17.85 -30.06
C VAL A 83 -24.47 18.87 -31.20
N MET A 84 -23.32 18.95 -31.85
CA MET A 84 -23.14 19.83 -33.01
C MET A 84 -24.16 19.50 -34.14
N THR A 85 -24.36 18.21 -34.42
CA THR A 85 -25.29 17.74 -35.43
C THR A 85 -26.72 18.11 -35.08
N LEU A 86 -27.12 17.95 -33.81
CA LEU A 86 -28.45 18.35 -33.33
C LEU A 86 -28.66 19.86 -33.50
N ILE A 87 -27.69 20.68 -33.10
CA ILE A 87 -27.79 22.13 -33.20
C ILE A 87 -27.87 22.56 -34.67
N ALA A 88 -27.04 22.01 -35.56
CA ALA A 88 -27.10 22.32 -37.00
C ALA A 88 -28.47 21.99 -37.61
N LYS A 89 -29.05 20.81 -37.31
CA LYS A 89 -30.40 20.42 -37.74
C LYS A 89 -31.47 21.38 -37.22
N ARG A 90 -31.42 21.74 -35.95
CA ARG A 90 -32.37 22.66 -35.31
C ARG A 90 -32.24 24.08 -35.90
N THR A 91 -31.01 24.53 -36.11
CA THR A 91 -30.74 25.84 -36.74
C THR A 91 -31.27 25.92 -38.15
N GLN A 92 -31.05 24.88 -38.99
CA GLN A 92 -31.63 24.79 -40.33
C GLN A 92 -33.14 24.91 -40.30
N LYS A 93 -33.82 24.19 -39.37
CA LYS A 93 -35.31 24.22 -39.24
C LYS A 93 -35.79 25.58 -38.77
N LEU A 94 -35.15 26.20 -37.79
CA LEU A 94 -35.53 27.50 -37.21
C LEU A 94 -35.45 28.64 -38.23
N THR A 95 -34.45 28.64 -39.09
CA THR A 95 -34.22 29.68 -40.10
C THR A 95 -34.84 29.32 -41.45
N ARG A 96 -35.49 28.17 -41.58
CA ARG A 96 -36.02 27.61 -42.85
C ARG A 96 -34.96 27.55 -43.95
N ALA A 97 -33.70 27.43 -43.54
CA ALA A 97 -32.56 27.37 -44.45
C ALA A 97 -32.56 26.06 -45.27
N LYS A 98 -31.97 26.06 -46.44
CA LYS A 98 -31.76 24.85 -47.25
C LYS A 98 -30.63 23.98 -46.72
N GLY A 99 -29.73 24.54 -45.87
CA GLY A 99 -28.70 23.84 -45.16
C GLY A 99 -28.13 24.64 -44.01
N ALA A 100 -27.47 23.96 -43.07
CA ALA A 100 -26.67 24.59 -42.04
C ALA A 100 -25.32 23.85 -41.92
N ALA A 101 -24.29 24.57 -41.56
CA ALA A 101 -22.97 23.99 -41.36
C ALA A 101 -22.27 24.56 -40.11
N ILE A 102 -21.46 23.73 -39.46
CA ILE A 102 -20.53 24.11 -38.43
C ILE A 102 -19.14 23.87 -38.96
N GLU A 103 -18.35 24.93 -38.99
CA GLU A 103 -16.94 24.90 -39.36
C GLU A 103 -16.10 25.18 -38.15
N LEU A 104 -15.04 24.38 -37.96
CA LEU A 104 -14.05 24.58 -36.89
C LEU A 104 -12.69 24.89 -37.50
N ILE A 105 -11.87 25.64 -36.77
CA ILE A 105 -10.51 25.99 -37.17
C ILE A 105 -9.62 24.76 -37.08
N GLU A 106 -8.81 24.53 -38.11
CA GLU A 106 -7.69 23.60 -38.14
C GLU A 106 -6.49 24.28 -38.85
N GLY A 107 -5.58 24.81 -38.06
CA GLY A 107 -4.49 25.63 -38.60
C GLY A 107 -5.02 26.92 -39.24
N ASP A 108 -4.69 27.16 -40.54
CA ASP A 108 -5.12 28.33 -41.29
C ASP A 108 -6.41 28.09 -42.12
N GLU A 109 -7.09 26.99 -41.85
CA GLU A 109 -8.29 26.58 -42.58
C GLU A 109 -9.50 26.39 -41.63
N LEU A 110 -10.67 26.60 -42.21
CA LEU A 110 -11.95 26.24 -41.62
C LEU A 110 -12.47 24.95 -42.26
N VAL A 111 -12.71 23.94 -41.40
CA VAL A 111 -13.14 22.62 -41.85
C VAL A 111 -14.63 22.41 -41.51
N TYR A 112 -15.41 22.01 -42.49
CA TYR A 112 -16.81 21.61 -42.28
C TYR A 112 -16.89 20.36 -41.42
N ARG A 113 -17.15 20.51 -40.14
CA ARG A 113 -17.29 19.37 -39.20
C ARG A 113 -18.68 18.77 -39.18
N VAL A 114 -19.68 19.60 -39.39
CA VAL A 114 -21.09 19.18 -39.48
C VAL A 114 -21.76 19.93 -40.63
N GLY A 115 -22.54 19.22 -41.42
CA GLY A 115 -23.37 19.76 -42.49
C GLY A 115 -24.76 19.14 -42.49
N THR A 116 -25.81 19.96 -42.75
CA THR A 116 -27.19 19.51 -42.90
C THR A 116 -27.81 20.07 -44.19
N GLY A 117 -28.80 19.40 -44.74
CA GLY A 117 -29.41 19.82 -45.99
C GLY A 117 -28.40 19.92 -47.13
N MET A 118 -28.35 21.05 -47.86
CA MET A 118 -27.41 21.28 -48.97
C MET A 118 -25.93 21.28 -48.51
N ALA A 119 -25.62 21.45 -47.21
CA ALA A 119 -24.26 21.40 -46.70
C ALA A 119 -23.79 19.96 -46.40
N SER A 120 -24.70 18.98 -46.31
CA SER A 120 -24.37 17.61 -45.92
C SER A 120 -23.34 16.92 -46.82
N PRO A 121 -23.35 17.03 -48.16
CA PRO A 121 -22.36 16.41 -49.02
C PRO A 121 -20.96 17.03 -48.91
N HIS A 122 -20.84 18.18 -48.23
CA HIS A 122 -19.61 18.97 -48.16
C HIS A 122 -18.91 18.85 -46.79
N VAL A 123 -19.32 17.92 -45.94
CA VAL A 123 -18.59 17.63 -44.68
C VAL A 123 -17.17 17.21 -45.03
N GLY A 124 -16.20 17.79 -44.33
CA GLY A 124 -14.76 17.64 -44.61
C GLY A 124 -14.19 18.70 -45.57
N LEU A 125 -15.04 19.55 -46.21
CA LEU A 125 -14.56 20.66 -47.04
C LEU A 125 -13.68 21.60 -46.20
N ARG A 126 -12.55 22.01 -46.78
CA ARG A 126 -11.60 22.95 -46.19
C ARG A 126 -11.66 24.29 -46.93
N LEU A 127 -11.74 25.36 -46.17
CA LEU A 127 -11.79 26.73 -46.69
C LEU A 127 -10.69 27.54 -46.02
N ALA A 128 -9.91 28.26 -46.82
CA ALA A 128 -8.91 29.17 -46.27
C ALA A 128 -9.58 30.31 -45.49
N ILE A 129 -9.11 30.58 -44.28
CA ILE A 129 -9.63 31.67 -43.44
C ILE A 129 -9.52 33.01 -44.13
N ALA A 130 -8.39 33.27 -44.81
CA ALA A 130 -8.08 34.56 -45.44
C ALA A 130 -9.01 34.96 -46.58
N SER A 131 -9.69 34.00 -47.25
CA SER A 131 -10.47 34.23 -48.46
C SER A 131 -11.94 33.81 -48.39
N SER A 132 -12.50 33.70 -47.19
CA SER A 132 -13.87 33.26 -46.98
C SER A 132 -14.66 34.21 -46.09
N LEU A 133 -15.96 34.32 -46.29
CA LEU A 133 -16.86 35.07 -45.41
C LEU A 133 -16.85 34.50 -43.97
N SER A 134 -16.67 33.22 -43.85
CA SER A 134 -16.51 32.56 -42.55
C SER A 134 -15.26 33.06 -41.83
N GLY A 135 -14.14 33.16 -42.52
CA GLY A 135 -12.91 33.72 -41.99
C GLY A 135 -12.98 35.22 -41.66
N GLU A 136 -13.70 35.98 -42.49
CA GLU A 136 -13.96 37.38 -42.19
C GLU A 136 -14.85 37.57 -40.96
N CYS A 137 -15.88 36.76 -40.82
CA CYS A 137 -16.76 36.71 -39.63
C CYS A 137 -15.93 36.46 -38.33
N MET A 138 -14.97 35.55 -38.39
CA MET A 138 -14.09 35.27 -37.25
C MET A 138 -13.13 36.44 -36.97
N ARG A 139 -12.52 37.05 -38.01
CA ARG A 139 -11.59 38.16 -37.88
C ARG A 139 -12.24 39.41 -37.30
N LEU A 140 -13.48 39.74 -37.78
CA LEU A 140 -14.26 40.87 -37.28
C LEU A 140 -14.96 40.58 -35.97
N ASN A 141 -15.13 39.28 -35.65
CA ASN A 141 -15.82 38.81 -34.48
C ASN A 141 -17.30 39.23 -34.47
N GLU A 142 -17.90 39.31 -35.65
CA GLU A 142 -19.27 39.78 -35.88
C GLU A 142 -20.05 38.82 -36.74
N THR A 143 -21.39 38.88 -36.60
CA THR A 143 -22.29 38.16 -37.49
C THR A 143 -22.30 38.79 -38.85
N LEU A 144 -22.02 38.04 -39.88
CA LEU A 144 -22.01 38.51 -41.26
C LEU A 144 -23.18 37.88 -42.05
N ARG A 145 -23.84 38.71 -42.84
CA ARG A 145 -24.88 38.31 -43.76
C ARG A 145 -24.46 38.61 -45.20
N CYS A 146 -24.59 37.64 -46.06
CA CYS A 146 -24.48 37.76 -47.49
C CYS A 146 -25.83 37.57 -48.13
N ASP A 147 -26.39 38.63 -48.69
CA ASP A 147 -27.71 38.63 -49.32
C ASP A 147 -27.68 38.02 -50.73
N ASP A 148 -26.59 38.12 -51.45
CA ASP A 148 -26.39 37.49 -52.75
C ASP A 148 -24.91 37.22 -53.01
N THR A 149 -24.53 35.96 -53.08
CA THR A 149 -23.12 35.52 -53.28
C THR A 149 -22.52 35.95 -54.62
N GLU A 150 -23.36 36.27 -55.63
CA GLU A 150 -22.89 36.76 -56.92
C GLU A 150 -22.42 38.21 -56.84
N ASN A 151 -22.94 38.99 -55.91
CA ASN A 151 -22.71 40.42 -55.80
C ASN A 151 -21.85 40.80 -54.56
N ASP A 152 -21.56 39.85 -53.67
CA ASP A 152 -20.77 40.10 -52.44
C ASP A 152 -19.26 39.83 -52.68
N PRO A 153 -18.41 40.85 -52.53
CA PRO A 153 -16.96 40.68 -52.76
C PRO A 153 -16.26 39.87 -51.69
N ARG A 154 -16.91 39.63 -50.53
CA ARG A 154 -16.33 38.93 -49.38
C ARG A 154 -16.37 37.39 -49.52
N VAL A 155 -17.13 36.90 -50.54
CA VAL A 155 -17.30 35.45 -50.73
C VAL A 155 -16.50 34.94 -51.93
N ASN A 156 -16.07 33.69 -51.82
CA ASN A 156 -15.53 32.96 -52.95
C ASN A 156 -16.68 32.49 -53.86
N ARG A 157 -16.94 33.27 -54.93
CA ARG A 157 -18.05 33.04 -55.88
C ARG A 157 -18.01 31.66 -56.53
N GLU A 158 -16.80 31.22 -56.91
CA GLU A 158 -16.64 29.91 -57.54
C GLU A 158 -17.03 28.77 -56.62
N ALA A 159 -16.60 28.83 -55.36
CA ALA A 159 -16.97 27.87 -54.33
C ALA A 159 -18.49 27.91 -54.08
N CYS A 160 -19.10 29.10 -54.02
CA CYS A 160 -20.53 29.24 -53.80
C CYS A 160 -21.35 28.66 -54.97
N ARG A 161 -20.92 28.88 -56.21
CA ARG A 161 -21.59 28.30 -57.41
C ARG A 161 -21.56 26.77 -57.43
N LYS A 162 -20.43 26.16 -57.02
CA LYS A 162 -20.29 24.71 -56.97
C LYS A 162 -21.30 24.04 -56.02
N ILE A 163 -21.70 24.71 -54.96
CA ILE A 163 -22.68 24.19 -53.98
C ILE A 163 -24.08 24.79 -54.18
N GLY A 164 -24.29 25.64 -55.18
CA GLY A 164 -25.59 26.28 -55.47
C GLY A 164 -26.01 27.32 -54.43
N LEU A 165 -25.06 27.96 -53.76
CA LEU A 165 -25.32 28.88 -52.66
C LEU A 165 -25.56 30.30 -53.19
N ARG A 166 -26.67 30.93 -52.79
CA ARG A 166 -27.04 32.30 -53.18
C ARG A 166 -27.08 33.27 -52.01
N SER A 167 -27.44 32.83 -50.81
CA SER A 167 -27.39 33.69 -49.63
C SER A 167 -27.01 32.88 -48.39
N MET A 168 -26.36 33.53 -47.40
CA MET A 168 -25.96 32.91 -46.14
C MET A 168 -25.89 33.92 -45.00
N VAL A 169 -25.99 33.39 -43.78
CA VAL A 169 -25.65 34.07 -42.53
C VAL A 169 -24.57 33.24 -41.81
N VAL A 170 -23.55 33.91 -41.32
CA VAL A 170 -22.40 33.30 -40.61
C VAL A 170 -22.26 33.98 -39.27
N VAL A 171 -22.14 33.18 -38.22
CA VAL A 171 -22.00 33.62 -36.82
C VAL A 171 -20.78 32.96 -36.19
N PRO A 172 -19.92 33.69 -35.46
CA PRO A 172 -18.74 33.11 -34.83
C PRO A 172 -19.11 32.23 -33.66
N LEU A 173 -18.37 31.13 -33.49
CA LEU A 173 -18.44 30.22 -32.34
C LEU A 173 -17.33 30.56 -31.38
N TYR A 174 -17.67 30.79 -30.11
CA TYR A 174 -16.73 31.16 -29.08
C TYR A 174 -16.48 29.99 -28.13
N HIS A 175 -15.19 29.81 -27.80
CA HIS A 175 -14.78 28.94 -26.72
C HIS A 175 -13.62 29.60 -25.98
N ARG A 176 -13.72 29.69 -24.63
CA ARG A 176 -12.68 30.28 -23.76
C ARG A 176 -12.18 31.68 -24.21
N GLY A 177 -13.10 32.50 -24.71
CA GLY A 177 -12.80 33.87 -25.11
C GLY A 177 -12.22 34.04 -26.52
N GLY A 178 -12.03 32.97 -27.27
CA GLY A 178 -11.57 32.98 -28.65
C GLY A 178 -12.61 32.42 -29.64
N ALA A 179 -12.61 32.92 -30.87
CA ALA A 179 -13.41 32.35 -31.96
C ALA A 179 -12.73 31.04 -32.42
N VAL A 180 -13.46 29.91 -32.34
CA VAL A 180 -12.97 28.56 -32.68
C VAL A 180 -13.57 28.00 -33.97
N GLY A 181 -14.50 28.75 -34.56
CA GLY A 181 -15.19 28.34 -35.77
C GLY A 181 -16.39 29.21 -36.06
N VAL A 182 -17.25 28.75 -36.92
CA VAL A 182 -18.50 29.45 -37.27
C VAL A 182 -19.67 28.47 -37.38
N LEU A 183 -20.85 28.97 -37.04
CA LEU A 183 -22.13 28.37 -37.41
C LEU A 183 -22.70 29.18 -38.57
N LYS A 184 -23.12 28.52 -39.65
CA LYS A 184 -23.72 29.19 -40.79
C LYS A 184 -24.97 28.50 -41.30
N VAL A 185 -25.87 29.27 -41.89
CA VAL A 185 -27.06 28.81 -42.65
C VAL A 185 -26.95 29.24 -44.09
N LEU A 186 -27.44 28.38 -44.98
CA LEU A 186 -27.26 28.43 -46.41
C LEU A 186 -28.59 28.36 -47.13
N SER A 187 -28.77 29.14 -48.23
CA SER A 187 -29.94 29.10 -49.11
C SER A 187 -29.55 29.20 -50.58
N THR A 188 -30.31 28.56 -51.44
CA THR A 188 -30.26 28.65 -52.90
C THR A 188 -30.94 29.89 -53.44
N GLU A 189 -31.62 30.67 -52.60
CA GLU A 189 -32.37 31.88 -52.97
C GLU A 189 -31.62 33.12 -52.46
N PRO A 190 -31.53 34.20 -53.21
CA PRO A 190 -30.95 35.45 -52.72
C PRO A 190 -31.89 36.09 -51.67
N ARG A 191 -31.32 36.83 -50.71
CA ARG A 191 -32.02 37.55 -49.62
C ARG A 191 -32.94 36.65 -48.77
N ALA A 192 -32.57 35.36 -48.59
CA ALA A 192 -33.41 34.41 -47.89
C ALA A 192 -33.46 34.65 -46.38
N PHE A 193 -32.55 35.41 -45.80
CA PHE A 193 -32.39 35.55 -44.36
C PHE A 193 -32.65 36.98 -43.87
N SER A 194 -33.38 37.09 -42.76
CA SER A 194 -33.67 38.33 -42.05
C SER A 194 -32.76 38.55 -40.85
N GLU A 195 -32.79 39.77 -40.26
CA GLU A 195 -32.14 40.06 -38.98
C GLU A 195 -32.62 39.14 -37.82
N ARG A 196 -33.84 38.67 -37.85
CA ARG A 196 -34.37 37.71 -36.87
C ARG A 196 -33.72 36.34 -37.01
N ASP A 197 -33.36 35.93 -38.23
CA ASP A 197 -32.66 34.67 -38.48
C ASP A 197 -31.21 34.76 -38.02
N ALA A 198 -30.56 35.91 -38.21
CA ALA A 198 -29.23 36.18 -37.69
C ALA A 198 -29.16 36.10 -36.17
N ARG A 199 -30.14 36.70 -35.45
CA ARG A 199 -30.24 36.61 -33.99
C ARG A 199 -30.49 35.18 -33.49
N ALA A 200 -31.38 34.43 -34.18
CA ALA A 200 -31.62 33.03 -33.85
C ALA A 200 -30.32 32.20 -34.00
N LEU A 201 -29.55 32.46 -35.05
CA LEU A 201 -28.27 31.81 -35.29
C LEU A 201 -27.24 32.14 -34.20
N GLN A 202 -27.16 33.38 -33.72
CA GLN A 202 -26.30 33.80 -32.62
C GLN A 202 -26.62 33.02 -31.32
N LEU A 203 -27.89 32.87 -30.97
CA LEU A 203 -28.32 32.12 -29.80
C LEU A 203 -27.92 30.63 -29.91
N MET A 204 -28.10 30.04 -31.10
CA MET A 204 -27.70 28.65 -31.36
C MET A 204 -26.20 28.47 -31.34
N ALA A 205 -25.41 29.45 -31.82
CA ALA A 205 -23.97 29.46 -31.74
C ALA A 205 -23.48 29.48 -30.27
N GLY A 206 -24.15 30.24 -29.40
CA GLY A 206 -23.88 30.26 -27.95
C GLY A 206 -24.07 28.89 -27.30
N LEU A 207 -25.06 28.10 -27.72
CA LEU A 207 -25.26 26.74 -27.22
C LEU A 207 -24.11 25.80 -27.60
N ILE A 208 -23.55 25.94 -28.80
CA ILE A 208 -22.35 25.15 -29.20
C ILE A 208 -21.17 25.52 -28.33
N GLY A 209 -20.90 26.80 -28.10
CA GLY A 209 -19.81 27.24 -27.23
C GLY A 209 -19.93 26.73 -25.80
N ALA A 210 -21.16 26.77 -25.24
CA ALA A 210 -21.41 26.19 -23.91
C ALA A 210 -21.19 24.66 -23.88
N ALA A 211 -21.65 23.94 -24.89
CA ALA A 211 -21.47 22.49 -25.01
C ALA A 211 -19.98 22.13 -25.14
N MET A 212 -19.18 22.90 -25.89
CA MET A 212 -17.74 22.74 -26.01
C MET A 212 -17.05 22.92 -24.64
N SER A 213 -17.42 23.96 -23.90
CA SER A 213 -16.85 24.24 -22.59
C SER A 213 -17.15 23.12 -21.59
N ASN A 214 -18.39 22.64 -21.55
CA ASN A 214 -18.81 21.55 -20.69
C ASN A 214 -18.09 20.22 -21.04
N ALA A 215 -17.94 19.90 -22.31
CA ALA A 215 -17.22 18.70 -22.75
C ALA A 215 -15.74 18.74 -22.33
N ALA A 216 -15.05 19.86 -22.56
CA ALA A 216 -13.65 20.04 -22.18
C ALA A 216 -13.45 20.00 -20.66
N GLU A 217 -14.38 20.57 -19.88
CA GLU A 217 -14.32 20.51 -18.42
C GLU A 217 -14.54 19.07 -17.90
N PHE A 218 -15.48 18.34 -18.50
CA PHE A 218 -15.75 16.95 -18.15
C PHE A 218 -14.53 16.04 -18.41
N GLU A 219 -13.90 16.15 -19.57
CA GLU A 219 -12.69 15.39 -19.91
C GLU A 219 -11.53 15.71 -18.95
N SER A 220 -11.31 17.00 -18.66
CA SER A 220 -10.28 17.44 -17.71
C SER A 220 -10.52 16.88 -16.31
N ARG A 221 -11.78 16.89 -15.86
CA ARG A 221 -12.17 16.35 -14.57
C ARG A 221 -11.98 14.83 -14.49
N GLN A 222 -12.33 14.10 -15.55
CA GLN A 222 -12.11 12.65 -15.61
C GLN A 222 -10.62 12.29 -15.57
N ALA A 223 -9.79 13.00 -16.32
CA ALA A 223 -8.33 12.80 -16.30
C ALA A 223 -7.75 13.02 -14.89
N LEU A 224 -8.15 14.12 -14.23
CA LEU A 224 -7.71 14.42 -12.86
C LEU A 224 -8.17 13.37 -11.84
N LEU A 225 -9.41 12.86 -11.98
CA LEU A 225 -9.90 11.79 -11.10
C LEU A 225 -9.13 10.48 -11.32
N ALA A 226 -8.81 10.13 -12.56
CA ALA A 226 -8.01 8.95 -12.88
C ALA A 226 -6.60 9.04 -12.28
N GLU A 227 -5.93 10.19 -12.43
CA GLU A 227 -4.62 10.46 -11.84
C GLU A 227 -4.66 10.39 -10.31
N ARG A 228 -5.67 11.04 -9.70
CA ARG A 228 -5.86 11.01 -8.25
C ARG A 228 -6.06 9.58 -7.73
N THR A 229 -6.89 8.78 -8.40
CA THR A 229 -7.13 7.40 -8.01
C THR A 229 -5.86 6.56 -8.08
N SER A 230 -5.08 6.69 -9.16
CA SER A 230 -3.78 6.03 -9.30
C SER A 230 -2.81 6.42 -8.18
N THR A 231 -2.71 7.72 -7.87
CA THR A 231 -1.84 8.22 -6.81
C THR A 231 -2.25 7.71 -5.43
N VAL A 232 -3.55 7.72 -5.11
CA VAL A 232 -4.06 7.19 -3.84
C VAL A 232 -3.77 5.70 -3.70
N THR A 233 -3.97 4.92 -4.74
CA THR A 233 -3.67 3.47 -4.73
C THR A 233 -2.19 3.21 -4.50
N ALA A 234 -1.31 3.94 -5.18
CA ALA A 234 0.14 3.82 -4.98
C ALA A 234 0.57 4.18 -3.55
N LEU A 235 0.02 5.27 -2.98
CA LEU A 235 0.29 5.67 -1.59
C LEU A 235 -0.20 4.64 -0.59
N GLN A 236 -1.38 4.06 -0.79
CA GLN A 236 -1.91 3.00 0.07
C GLN A 236 -1.04 1.75 0.05
N THR A 237 -0.59 1.31 -1.12
CA THR A 237 0.33 0.17 -1.26
C THR A 237 1.63 0.44 -0.53
N ARG A 238 2.23 1.62 -0.71
CA ARG A 238 3.46 2.01 -0.03
C ARG A 238 3.30 2.08 1.49
N ALA A 239 2.18 2.62 1.98
CA ALA A 239 1.88 2.64 3.41
C ALA A 239 1.73 1.23 4.01
N ARG A 240 1.09 0.30 3.29
CA ARG A 240 1.00 -1.11 3.71
C ARG A 240 2.38 -1.76 3.80
N GLN A 241 3.23 -1.56 2.79
CA GLN A 241 4.60 -2.08 2.78
C GLN A 241 5.44 -1.53 3.95
N GLN A 242 5.37 -0.22 4.21
CA GLN A 242 6.10 0.41 5.33
C GLN A 242 5.62 -0.10 6.69
N ASN A 243 4.32 -0.22 6.90
CA ASN A 243 3.75 -0.78 8.13
C ASN A 243 4.21 -2.23 8.36
N ALA A 244 4.20 -3.02 7.31
CA ALA A 244 4.64 -4.41 7.35
C ALA A 244 6.12 -4.53 7.78
N ILE A 245 7.01 -3.72 7.19
CA ILE A 245 8.43 -3.67 7.56
C ILE A 245 8.60 -3.22 9.03
N ALA A 246 7.84 -2.20 9.47
CA ALA A 246 7.90 -1.71 10.85
C ALA A 246 7.49 -2.79 11.86
N GLN A 247 6.42 -3.54 11.60
CA GLN A 247 5.97 -4.65 12.43
C GLN A 247 7.01 -5.78 12.50
N LEU A 248 7.58 -6.18 11.35
CA LEU A 248 8.63 -7.20 11.33
C LEU A 248 9.89 -6.73 12.08
N SER A 249 10.27 -5.46 11.93
CA SER A 249 11.41 -4.88 12.65
C SER A 249 11.19 -4.88 14.16
N GLN A 250 9.99 -4.54 14.61
CA GLN A 250 9.63 -4.60 16.03
C GLN A 250 9.73 -6.02 16.56
N ARG A 251 9.18 -7.02 15.86
CA ARG A 251 9.27 -8.43 16.24
C ARG A 251 10.73 -8.93 16.30
N ALA A 252 11.57 -8.50 15.34
CA ALA A 252 12.99 -8.79 15.34
C ALA A 252 13.72 -8.21 16.57
N LEU A 253 13.29 -7.05 17.09
CA LEU A 253 13.83 -6.43 18.30
C LEU A 253 13.35 -7.10 19.58
N GLU A 254 12.15 -7.67 19.61
CA GLU A 254 11.57 -8.39 20.76
C GLU A 254 12.29 -9.71 21.08
N GLY A 255 13.26 -10.11 20.26
CA GLY A 255 14.11 -11.27 20.55
C GLY A 255 13.45 -12.62 20.22
N LEU A 256 12.52 -12.65 19.28
CA LEU A 256 11.94 -13.90 18.77
C LEU A 256 13.03 -14.81 18.22
N ASP A 257 12.81 -16.13 18.32
CA ASP A 257 13.70 -17.11 17.72
C ASP A 257 13.75 -16.95 16.19
N LEU A 258 14.91 -17.20 15.61
CA LEU A 258 15.13 -16.97 14.17
C LEU A 258 14.17 -17.75 13.27
N PRO A 259 13.82 -19.03 13.52
CA PRO A 259 12.82 -19.76 12.74
C PRO A 259 11.45 -19.06 12.68
N THR A 260 10.95 -18.57 13.79
CA THR A 260 9.69 -17.82 13.88
C THR A 260 9.77 -16.52 13.08
N LEU A 261 10.85 -15.75 13.21
CA LEU A 261 11.03 -14.50 12.48
C LEU A 261 11.11 -14.73 10.95
N LEU A 262 11.79 -15.80 10.51
CA LEU A 262 11.84 -16.19 9.10
C LEU A 262 10.46 -16.57 8.56
N GLY A 263 9.67 -17.30 9.35
CA GLY A 263 8.28 -17.64 9.02
C GLY A 263 7.40 -16.38 8.88
N ASP A 264 7.45 -15.48 9.84
CA ASP A 264 6.73 -14.21 9.81
C ASP A 264 7.08 -13.37 8.57
N ALA A 265 8.35 -13.29 8.22
CA ALA A 265 8.82 -12.56 7.04
C ALA A 265 8.27 -13.15 5.73
N VAL A 266 8.22 -14.48 5.63
CA VAL A 266 7.69 -15.19 4.47
C VAL A 266 6.19 -14.93 4.32
N GLU A 267 5.41 -15.07 5.39
CA GLU A 267 3.98 -14.80 5.39
C GLU A 267 3.66 -13.34 5.07
N LEU A 268 4.46 -12.42 5.61
CA LEU A 268 4.33 -10.99 5.32
C LEU A 268 4.47 -10.69 3.83
N ILE A 269 5.46 -11.28 3.17
CA ILE A 269 5.69 -11.10 1.72
C ILE A 269 4.52 -11.66 0.92
N LEU A 270 4.00 -12.86 1.27
CA LEU A 270 2.84 -13.43 0.61
C LEU A 270 1.64 -12.47 0.66
N GLN A 271 1.34 -11.94 1.84
CA GLN A 271 0.19 -11.08 2.07
C GLN A 271 0.32 -9.71 1.40
N VAL A 272 1.50 -9.09 1.47
CA VAL A 272 1.71 -7.72 0.97
C VAL A 272 1.87 -7.67 -0.54
N LEU A 273 2.56 -8.66 -1.12
CA LEU A 273 2.76 -8.75 -2.56
C LEU A 273 1.69 -9.57 -3.28
N GLU A 274 0.80 -10.24 -2.53
CA GLU A 274 -0.24 -11.12 -3.09
C GLU A 274 0.36 -12.16 -4.06
N VAL A 275 1.43 -12.83 -3.61
CA VAL A 275 2.10 -13.90 -4.34
C VAL A 275 1.79 -15.26 -3.71
N GLU A 276 1.89 -16.34 -4.51
CA GLU A 276 1.51 -17.67 -4.05
C GLU A 276 2.61 -18.35 -3.24
N TYR A 277 3.90 -18.01 -3.49
CA TYR A 277 5.01 -18.65 -2.79
C TYR A 277 6.05 -17.64 -2.36
N CYS A 278 6.65 -17.91 -1.19
CA CYS A 278 7.83 -17.19 -0.72
C CYS A 278 8.81 -18.16 -0.08
N SER A 279 10.11 -17.86 -0.14
CA SER A 279 11.16 -18.71 0.43
C SER A 279 12.32 -17.92 1.00
N VAL A 280 12.86 -18.39 2.12
CA VAL A 280 14.19 -18.04 2.62
C VAL A 280 15.09 -19.25 2.34
N ILE A 281 16.10 -19.05 1.52
CA ILE A 281 17.08 -20.08 1.15
C ILE A 281 18.43 -19.68 1.75
N GLU A 282 18.92 -20.48 2.67
CA GLU A 282 20.18 -20.27 3.38
C GLU A 282 21.37 -20.82 2.58
N LEU A 283 22.48 -20.09 2.53
CA LEU A 283 23.74 -20.56 1.99
C LEU A 283 24.47 -21.35 3.08
N LEU A 284 24.73 -22.63 2.84
CA LEU A 284 25.43 -23.48 3.79
C LEU A 284 26.90 -23.04 3.98
N LEU A 285 27.48 -23.42 5.11
CA LEU A 285 28.83 -23.00 5.53
C LEU A 285 29.92 -23.39 4.52
N ASP A 286 29.74 -24.49 3.80
CA ASP A 286 30.65 -24.98 2.75
C ASP A 286 30.65 -24.08 1.49
N GLY A 287 29.70 -23.13 1.40
CA GLY A 287 29.53 -22.23 0.25
C GLY A 287 28.98 -22.90 -1.02
N ASN A 288 28.76 -24.22 -1.01
CA ASN A 288 28.35 -25.00 -2.18
C ASN A 288 26.89 -25.47 -2.10
N GLY A 289 26.28 -25.42 -0.93
CA GLY A 289 24.91 -25.87 -0.69
C GLY A 289 23.97 -24.71 -0.37
N LEU A 290 22.74 -24.84 -0.82
CA LEU A 290 21.59 -23.98 -0.49
C LEU A 290 20.54 -24.82 0.22
N PHE A 291 19.96 -24.31 1.29
CA PHE A 291 18.97 -25.00 2.10
C PHE A 291 17.70 -24.17 2.25
N LEU A 292 16.54 -24.75 1.95
CA LEU A 292 15.25 -24.09 2.10
C LEU A 292 14.88 -24.03 3.58
N ARG A 293 15.27 -22.94 4.25
CA ARG A 293 15.13 -22.77 5.69
C ARG A 293 13.73 -22.43 6.14
N ALA A 294 13.05 -21.53 5.42
CA ALA A 294 11.67 -21.13 5.64
C ALA A 294 10.97 -20.90 4.31
N GLY A 295 9.66 -21.10 4.28
CA GLY A 295 8.86 -20.87 3.07
C GLY A 295 7.39 -21.10 3.35
N ALA A 296 6.55 -20.46 2.52
CA ALA A 296 5.10 -20.67 2.53
C ALA A 296 4.56 -20.84 1.13
N GLY A 297 3.43 -21.54 1.02
CA GLY A 297 2.80 -21.93 -0.24
C GLY A 297 3.35 -23.23 -0.83
N TRP A 298 4.56 -23.67 -0.50
CA TRP A 298 5.23 -24.84 -1.05
C TRP A 298 4.55 -26.14 -0.59
N LYS A 299 4.66 -27.19 -1.40
CA LYS A 299 4.18 -28.55 -1.05
C LYS A 299 4.88 -29.07 0.19
N GLU A 300 4.20 -29.93 0.95
CA GLU A 300 4.79 -30.58 2.12
C GLU A 300 6.09 -31.32 1.79
N GLY A 301 7.04 -31.30 2.73
CA GLY A 301 8.34 -31.96 2.58
C GLY A 301 9.43 -31.12 1.89
N TYR A 302 9.13 -29.92 1.42
CA TYR A 302 10.16 -29.05 0.84
C TYR A 302 10.86 -28.17 1.88
N VAL A 303 10.10 -27.45 2.70
CA VAL A 303 10.63 -26.54 3.73
C VAL A 303 11.31 -27.36 4.84
N GLY A 304 12.54 -27.02 5.17
CA GLY A 304 13.31 -27.70 6.22
C GLY A 304 13.95 -29.02 5.80
N HIS A 305 13.78 -29.47 4.54
CA HIS A 305 14.28 -30.78 4.09
C HIS A 305 15.12 -30.71 2.80
N VAL A 306 14.81 -29.78 1.89
CA VAL A 306 15.42 -29.77 0.56
C VAL A 306 16.71 -28.97 0.54
N LYS A 307 17.77 -29.60 0.00
CA LYS A 307 19.04 -28.95 -0.29
C LYS A 307 19.22 -28.82 -1.80
N PHE A 308 19.77 -27.69 -2.23
CA PHE A 308 20.11 -27.40 -3.61
C PHE A 308 21.61 -27.11 -3.73
N VAL A 309 22.16 -27.28 -4.93
CA VAL A 309 23.54 -26.85 -5.20
C VAL A 309 23.55 -25.33 -5.42
N ALA A 310 24.48 -24.64 -4.81
CA ALA A 310 24.71 -23.19 -4.98
C ALA A 310 25.42 -22.95 -6.34
N SER A 311 24.72 -23.19 -7.45
CA SER A 311 25.24 -22.97 -8.79
C SER A 311 24.73 -21.64 -9.36
N ARG A 312 25.57 -20.94 -10.13
CA ARG A 312 25.16 -19.78 -10.93
C ARG A 312 24.01 -20.11 -11.90
N GLU A 313 23.77 -21.38 -12.12
CA GLU A 313 22.68 -21.90 -12.95
C GLU A 313 21.32 -21.95 -12.23
N SER A 314 21.16 -21.22 -11.12
CA SER A 314 19.88 -21.08 -10.40
C SER A 314 19.62 -19.61 -10.07
N PRO A 315 18.36 -19.16 -9.88
CA PRO A 315 18.03 -17.79 -9.49
C PRO A 315 18.73 -17.36 -8.21
N ALA A 316 18.75 -18.23 -7.21
CA ALA A 316 19.40 -17.98 -5.92
C ALA A 316 20.93 -17.87 -6.08
N GLY A 317 21.56 -18.80 -6.78
CA GLY A 317 23.00 -18.78 -7.04
C GLY A 317 23.43 -17.62 -7.94
N LEU A 318 22.59 -17.24 -8.91
CA LEU A 318 22.83 -16.04 -9.72
C LEU A 318 22.77 -14.78 -8.87
N ALA A 319 21.75 -14.63 -8.02
CA ALA A 319 21.64 -13.49 -7.11
C ALA A 319 22.88 -13.37 -6.20
N LEU A 320 23.25 -14.46 -5.54
CA LEU A 320 24.43 -14.51 -4.65
C LEU A 320 25.73 -14.16 -5.39
N SER A 321 25.92 -14.64 -6.63
CA SER A 321 27.15 -14.41 -7.39
C SER A 321 27.24 -13.03 -8.03
N SER A 322 26.10 -12.44 -8.44
CA SER A 322 26.04 -11.10 -9.04
C SER A 322 25.90 -9.98 -8.01
N ASN A 323 25.66 -10.34 -6.75
CA ASN A 323 25.35 -9.41 -5.66
C ASN A 323 24.22 -8.41 -6.01
N SER A 324 23.21 -8.89 -6.73
CA SER A 324 22.10 -8.07 -7.23
C SER A 324 20.79 -8.85 -7.27
N PRO A 325 19.63 -8.19 -7.17
CA PRO A 325 18.34 -8.83 -7.32
C PRO A 325 18.18 -9.53 -8.66
N VAL A 326 17.58 -10.71 -8.65
CA VAL A 326 17.23 -11.47 -9.87
C VAL A 326 15.73 -11.44 -10.04
N ILE A 327 15.28 -10.80 -11.14
CA ILE A 327 13.87 -10.69 -11.51
C ILE A 327 13.62 -11.59 -12.70
N ILE A 328 12.57 -12.39 -12.63
CA ILE A 328 12.08 -13.31 -13.68
C ILE A 328 10.67 -12.86 -14.04
N GLU A 329 10.49 -12.33 -15.25
CA GLU A 329 9.15 -11.93 -15.73
C GLU A 329 8.38 -13.15 -16.26
N ASP A 330 9.07 -14.10 -16.86
CA ASP A 330 8.50 -15.36 -17.38
C ASP A 330 9.55 -16.45 -17.35
N LEU A 331 9.39 -17.42 -16.45
CA LEU A 331 10.31 -18.54 -16.30
C LEU A 331 10.41 -19.40 -17.57
N ALA A 332 9.35 -19.45 -18.40
CA ALA A 332 9.36 -20.21 -19.64
C ALA A 332 10.39 -19.68 -20.65
N THR A 333 10.56 -18.35 -20.71
CA THR A 333 11.49 -17.67 -21.62
C THR A 333 12.84 -17.33 -21.00
N GLU A 334 13.06 -17.65 -19.72
CA GLU A 334 14.28 -17.34 -19.00
C GLU A 334 15.46 -18.17 -19.50
N ALA A 335 16.56 -17.52 -19.88
CA ALA A 335 17.75 -18.13 -20.45
C ALA A 335 19.04 -17.94 -19.63
N ARG A 336 19.02 -17.10 -18.57
CA ARG A 336 20.21 -16.79 -17.76
C ARG A 336 20.69 -17.96 -16.90
N PHE A 337 19.82 -18.94 -16.64
CA PHE A 337 20.12 -20.09 -15.80
C PHE A 337 19.23 -21.28 -16.15
N ARG A 338 19.57 -22.45 -15.61
CA ARG A 338 18.78 -23.66 -15.72
C ARG A 338 17.53 -23.53 -14.82
N LYS A 339 16.36 -23.88 -15.37
CA LYS A 339 15.10 -23.81 -14.61
C LYS A 339 15.11 -24.84 -13.48
N PRO A 340 15.06 -24.43 -12.20
CA PRO A 340 15.05 -25.38 -11.10
C PRO A 340 13.76 -26.20 -11.10
N GLN A 341 13.91 -27.51 -10.92
CA GLN A 341 12.78 -28.45 -10.97
C GLN A 341 11.70 -28.08 -9.95
N PHE A 342 12.07 -27.66 -8.74
CA PHE A 342 11.10 -27.29 -7.71
C PHE A 342 10.21 -26.11 -8.11
N LEU A 343 10.69 -25.16 -8.91
CA LEU A 343 9.88 -24.07 -9.44
C LEU A 343 8.91 -24.55 -10.52
N LEU A 344 9.35 -25.51 -11.35
CA LEU A 344 8.52 -26.14 -12.37
C LEU A 344 7.39 -26.98 -11.73
N ASP A 345 7.72 -27.74 -10.68
CA ASP A 345 6.76 -28.58 -9.93
C ASP A 345 5.64 -27.76 -9.24
N HIS A 346 5.88 -26.47 -9.04
CA HIS A 346 4.94 -25.51 -8.46
C HIS A 346 4.39 -24.51 -9.48
N GLU A 347 4.59 -24.77 -10.79
CA GLU A 347 4.04 -23.95 -11.88
C GLU A 347 4.41 -22.45 -11.78
N VAL A 348 5.58 -22.15 -11.21
CA VAL A 348 6.05 -20.76 -11.07
C VAL A 348 6.30 -20.14 -12.44
N VAL A 349 5.70 -18.97 -12.68
CA VAL A 349 5.86 -18.19 -13.92
C VAL A 349 6.79 -17.01 -13.71
N SER A 350 6.57 -16.22 -12.66
CA SER A 350 7.36 -15.01 -12.38
C SER A 350 7.94 -15.07 -10.97
N ALA A 351 9.13 -14.48 -10.80
CA ALA A 351 9.79 -14.46 -9.50
C ALA A 351 10.65 -13.20 -9.30
N ALA A 352 10.90 -12.86 -8.04
CA ALA A 352 11.88 -11.87 -7.63
C ALA A 352 12.69 -12.44 -6.46
N THR A 353 14.01 -12.43 -6.57
CA THR A 353 14.93 -12.96 -5.57
C THR A 353 15.93 -11.89 -5.18
N VAL A 354 16.06 -11.61 -3.87
CA VAL A 354 17.01 -10.65 -3.31
C VAL A 354 17.94 -11.34 -2.33
N ILE A 355 19.05 -10.68 -1.99
CA ILE A 355 20.07 -11.22 -1.09
C ILE A 355 19.75 -10.85 0.36
N ILE A 356 19.88 -11.82 1.25
CA ILE A 356 19.97 -11.59 2.69
C ILE A 356 21.47 -11.47 3.00
N HIS A 357 21.92 -10.25 3.21
CA HIS A 357 23.32 -9.99 3.54
C HIS A 357 23.67 -10.55 4.92
N GLY A 358 24.89 -10.90 5.14
CA GLY A 358 25.46 -11.20 6.45
C GLY A 358 26.77 -10.42 6.61
N ARG A 359 27.31 -10.39 7.81
CA ARG A 359 28.46 -9.57 8.20
C ARG A 359 29.72 -9.83 7.36
N SER A 360 30.04 -11.06 7.06
CA SER A 360 31.25 -11.47 6.31
C SER A 360 30.93 -12.10 4.96
N LYS A 361 29.81 -12.77 4.84
CA LYS A 361 29.30 -13.41 3.62
C LYS A 361 27.77 -13.38 3.62
N PRO A 362 27.12 -13.46 2.45
CA PRO A 362 25.68 -13.55 2.39
C PRO A 362 25.15 -14.72 3.23
N TYR A 363 24.09 -14.49 4.00
CA TYR A 363 23.38 -15.56 4.69
C TYR A 363 22.63 -16.45 3.68
N GLY A 364 22.06 -15.84 2.64
CA GLY A 364 21.27 -16.54 1.64
C GLY A 364 20.45 -15.58 0.78
N VAL A 365 19.29 -16.04 0.34
CA VAL A 365 18.37 -15.24 -0.48
C VAL A 365 16.93 -15.34 0.02
N LEU A 366 16.17 -14.28 -0.24
CA LEU A 366 14.74 -14.17 -0.02
C LEU A 366 14.06 -14.06 -1.39
N GLY A 367 13.15 -14.97 -1.68
CA GLY A 367 12.47 -15.05 -2.97
C GLY A 367 10.96 -15.00 -2.85
N ALA A 368 10.30 -14.23 -3.72
CA ALA A 368 8.86 -14.18 -3.93
C ALA A 368 8.51 -14.72 -5.31
N TYR A 369 7.50 -15.59 -5.40
CA TYR A 369 7.19 -16.33 -6.62
C TYR A 369 5.68 -16.38 -6.87
N THR A 370 5.27 -16.35 -8.15
CA THR A 370 3.85 -16.40 -8.53
C THR A 370 3.64 -17.28 -9.77
N ILE A 371 2.47 -17.93 -9.83
CA ILE A 371 2.01 -18.70 -10.99
C ILE A 371 1.45 -17.80 -12.11
N LYS A 372 1.28 -16.51 -11.82
CA LYS A 372 0.79 -15.53 -12.79
C LYS A 372 1.95 -14.78 -13.42
N ARG A 373 1.79 -14.42 -14.70
CA ARG A 373 2.75 -13.51 -15.32
C ARG A 373 2.67 -12.14 -14.67
N ARG A 374 3.73 -11.75 -13.95
CA ARG A 374 3.83 -10.50 -13.20
C ARG A 374 5.17 -9.84 -13.47
N LYS A 375 5.13 -8.54 -13.70
CA LYS A 375 6.31 -7.69 -13.69
C LYS A 375 6.48 -7.11 -12.30
N PHE A 376 7.45 -7.61 -11.55
CA PHE A 376 7.80 -7.02 -10.25
C PHE A 376 8.33 -5.61 -10.45
N THR A 377 7.74 -4.65 -9.77
CA THR A 377 8.13 -3.23 -9.83
C THR A 377 9.37 -2.97 -8.97
N ASN A 378 10.02 -1.82 -9.17
CA ASN A 378 11.12 -1.41 -8.29
C ASN A 378 10.67 -1.28 -6.83
N ASP A 379 9.45 -0.86 -6.57
CA ASP A 379 8.89 -0.77 -5.22
C ASP A 379 8.71 -2.16 -4.59
N ASP A 380 8.28 -3.17 -5.37
CA ASP A 380 8.23 -4.57 -4.91
C ASP A 380 9.63 -5.07 -4.51
N ILE A 381 10.63 -4.82 -5.36
CA ILE A 381 12.01 -5.22 -5.08
C ILE A 381 12.57 -4.53 -3.84
N HIS A 382 12.33 -3.22 -3.70
CA HIS A 382 12.74 -2.46 -2.51
C HIS A 382 12.05 -2.98 -1.25
N PHE A 383 10.79 -3.36 -1.33
CA PHE A 383 10.07 -3.96 -0.22
C PHE A 383 10.69 -5.31 0.20
N ILE A 384 10.89 -6.24 -0.74
CA ILE A 384 11.52 -7.54 -0.46
C ILE A 384 12.93 -7.34 0.11
N GLN A 385 13.72 -6.41 -0.45
CA GLN A 385 15.06 -6.10 0.05
C GLN A 385 15.03 -5.50 1.46
N SER A 386 14.05 -4.68 1.79
CA SER A 386 13.88 -4.13 3.14
C SER A 386 13.58 -5.22 4.15
N VAL A 387 12.73 -6.18 3.81
CA VAL A 387 12.46 -7.38 4.63
C VAL A 387 13.76 -8.19 4.79
N ALA A 388 14.49 -8.43 3.70
CA ALA A 388 15.78 -9.14 3.75
C ALA A 388 16.80 -8.44 4.65
N ASN A 389 16.83 -7.09 4.67
CA ASN A 389 17.71 -6.31 5.53
C ASN A 389 17.34 -6.45 7.02
N VAL A 390 16.04 -6.52 7.35
CA VAL A 390 15.58 -6.78 8.73
C VAL A 390 16.02 -8.17 9.17
N LEU A 391 15.87 -9.18 8.32
CA LEU A 391 16.35 -10.54 8.59
C LEU A 391 17.87 -10.57 8.77
N ALA A 392 18.61 -9.90 7.90
CA ALA A 392 20.06 -9.79 7.98
C ALA A 392 20.52 -9.23 9.33
N ALA A 393 19.90 -8.12 9.78
CA ALA A 393 20.22 -7.50 11.06
C ALA A 393 19.93 -8.43 12.26
N ALA A 394 18.82 -9.18 12.21
CA ALA A 394 18.47 -10.14 13.26
C ALA A 394 19.45 -11.34 13.29
N ILE A 395 19.84 -11.85 12.12
CA ILE A 395 20.83 -12.93 11.97
C ILE A 395 22.19 -12.50 12.49
N ASP A 396 22.68 -11.33 12.08
CA ASP A 396 23.97 -10.79 12.52
C ASP A 396 23.99 -10.56 14.04
N ARG A 397 22.92 -10.03 14.62
CA ARG A 397 22.77 -9.87 16.06
C ARG A 397 22.90 -11.21 16.79
N ARG A 398 22.18 -12.23 16.34
CA ARG A 398 22.24 -13.58 16.94
C ARG A 398 23.65 -14.16 16.86
N GLN A 399 24.32 -14.06 15.71
CA GLN A 399 25.70 -14.54 15.54
C GLN A 399 26.67 -13.83 16.50
N LEU A 400 26.53 -12.51 16.68
CA LEU A 400 27.33 -11.75 17.64
C LEU A 400 27.08 -12.20 19.09
N GLU A 401 25.83 -12.43 19.46
CA GLU A 401 25.47 -12.93 20.79
C GLU A 401 26.12 -14.32 21.04
N GLU A 402 26.04 -15.22 20.06
CA GLU A 402 26.70 -16.55 20.13
C GLU A 402 28.22 -16.44 20.23
N GLU A 403 28.86 -15.55 19.47
CA GLU A 403 30.30 -15.31 19.51
C GLU A 403 30.73 -14.75 20.87
N LEU A 404 30.00 -13.78 21.42
CA LEU A 404 30.28 -13.23 22.76
C LEU A 404 30.17 -14.28 23.86
N LEU A 405 29.14 -15.15 23.78
CA LEU A 405 28.98 -16.24 24.72
C LEU A 405 30.15 -17.26 24.65
N ALA A 406 30.60 -17.57 23.44
CA ALA A 406 31.74 -18.46 23.21
C ALA A 406 33.07 -17.85 23.74
N ILE A 407 33.26 -16.54 23.50
CA ILE A 407 34.46 -15.81 24.04
C ILE A 407 34.39 -15.78 25.57
N SER A 408 33.25 -15.42 26.15
CA SER A 408 33.08 -15.39 27.62
C SER A 408 33.38 -16.75 28.26
N GLY A 409 32.90 -17.84 27.64
CA GLY A 409 33.15 -19.20 28.11
C GLY A 409 34.65 -19.57 28.08
N ARG A 410 35.33 -19.21 27.00
CA ARG A 410 36.81 -19.43 26.88
C ARG A 410 37.61 -18.63 27.92
N GLU A 411 37.21 -17.38 28.15
CA GLU A 411 37.91 -16.54 29.13
C GLU A 411 37.68 -17.02 30.55
N GLN A 412 36.48 -17.45 30.92
CA GLN A 412 36.20 -18.08 32.20
C GLN A 412 37.07 -19.33 32.43
N GLN A 413 37.21 -20.16 31.41
CA GLN A 413 38.07 -21.35 31.44
C GLN A 413 39.56 -20.98 31.68
N ARG A 414 40.06 -19.97 30.95
CA ARG A 414 41.43 -19.47 31.07
C ARG A 414 41.71 -18.96 32.49
N ILE A 415 40.80 -18.12 33.04
CA ILE A 415 40.90 -17.59 34.40
C ILE A 415 40.93 -18.72 35.44
N GLY A 416 40.07 -19.74 35.24
CA GLY A 416 40.06 -20.91 36.14
C GLY A 416 41.37 -21.66 36.17
N GLN A 417 42.02 -21.86 35.02
CA GLN A 417 43.37 -22.47 34.92
C GLN A 417 44.43 -21.58 35.56
N ASP A 418 44.46 -20.28 35.27
CA ASP A 418 45.43 -19.33 35.85
C ASP A 418 45.32 -19.27 37.37
N LEU A 419 44.11 -19.33 37.94
CA LEU A 419 43.89 -19.41 39.39
C LEU A 419 44.41 -20.71 39.99
N HIS A 420 44.15 -21.83 39.30
CA HIS A 420 44.63 -23.14 39.79
C HIS A 420 46.15 -23.22 39.76
N ASP A 421 46.78 -22.88 38.64
CA ASP A 421 48.22 -23.07 38.42
C ASP A 421 49.05 -21.96 39.06
N GLY A 422 48.53 -20.75 39.23
CA GLY A 422 49.19 -19.64 39.88
C GLY A 422 48.89 -19.57 41.37
N LEU A 423 47.72 -19.08 41.74
CA LEU A 423 47.35 -18.73 43.10
C LEU A 423 47.33 -19.96 44.05
N CYS A 424 46.69 -21.07 43.62
CA CYS A 424 46.60 -22.26 44.46
C CYS A 424 47.95 -22.85 44.74
N GLN A 425 48.89 -22.92 43.78
CA GLN A 425 50.23 -23.43 43.96
C GLN A 425 51.04 -22.53 44.88
N GLN A 426 50.95 -21.19 44.77
CA GLN A 426 51.61 -20.27 45.69
C GLN A 426 51.15 -20.43 47.14
N LEU A 427 49.82 -20.50 47.35
CA LEU A 427 49.20 -20.70 48.65
C LEU A 427 49.66 -22.03 49.29
N VAL A 428 49.75 -23.13 48.54
CA VAL A 428 50.31 -24.42 49.01
C VAL A 428 51.75 -24.29 49.37
N GLY A 429 52.58 -23.55 48.63
CA GLY A 429 53.93 -23.24 48.95
C GLY A 429 54.11 -22.45 50.27
N ILE A 430 53.19 -21.48 50.52
CA ILE A 430 53.17 -20.71 51.78
C ILE A 430 52.73 -21.61 52.94
N GLU A 431 51.70 -22.46 52.75
CA GLU A 431 51.26 -23.43 53.77
C GLU A 431 52.38 -24.37 54.17
N PHE A 432 53.15 -24.91 53.21
CA PHE A 432 54.29 -25.76 53.48
C PHE A 432 55.34 -25.04 54.32
N ARG A 433 55.73 -23.79 54.00
CA ARG A 433 56.68 -22.97 54.78
C ARG A 433 56.12 -22.68 56.16
N ASN A 434 54.88 -22.39 56.34
CA ASN A 434 54.23 -22.16 57.63
C ASN A 434 54.26 -23.45 58.49
N SER A 435 54.00 -24.60 57.91
CA SER A 435 54.11 -25.91 58.62
C SER A 435 55.52 -26.20 59.14
N VAL A 436 56.59 -25.84 58.37
CA VAL A 436 57.94 -25.93 58.78
C VAL A 436 58.24 -24.96 59.97
N LEU A 437 57.71 -23.72 59.92
CA LEU A 437 57.80 -22.73 60.96
C LEU A 437 57.19 -23.21 62.29
N VAL A 438 55.98 -23.78 62.25
CA VAL A 438 55.31 -24.38 63.41
C VAL A 438 56.16 -25.47 64.08
N GLN A 439 56.85 -26.28 63.28
CA GLN A 439 57.75 -27.29 63.79
C GLN A 439 59.01 -26.68 64.48
N GLN A 440 59.57 -25.58 63.94
CA GLN A 440 60.71 -24.88 64.49
C GLN A 440 60.37 -24.15 65.79
N LEU A 441 59.18 -23.65 65.96
CA LEU A 441 58.63 -22.93 67.12
C LEU A 441 58.18 -23.87 68.26
N ALA A 442 58.57 -25.13 68.29
CA ALA A 442 58.08 -26.14 69.24
C ALA A 442 58.36 -25.79 70.74
N LYS A 443 59.20 -24.80 71.04
CA LYS A 443 59.51 -24.33 72.40
C LYS A 443 58.90 -22.96 72.77
N GLU A 444 58.25 -22.30 71.87
CA GLU A 444 57.60 -20.99 72.04
C GLU A 444 56.06 -21.12 71.82
N GLU A 445 55.35 -21.40 72.90
CA GLU A 445 53.90 -21.78 72.84
C GLU A 445 53.01 -20.70 72.23
N GLU A 446 53.32 -19.43 72.52
CA GLU A 446 52.55 -18.29 71.99
C GLU A 446 52.75 -18.10 70.48
N ALA A 447 54.00 -18.10 70.00
CA ALA A 447 54.37 -17.99 68.59
C ALA A 447 53.94 -19.21 67.77
N LYS A 448 53.93 -20.41 68.35
CA LYS A 448 53.45 -21.63 67.76
C LYS A 448 51.94 -21.60 67.57
N THR A 449 51.18 -21.03 68.52
CA THR A 449 49.72 -20.88 68.43
C THR A 449 49.40 -19.91 67.32
N GLU A 450 50.08 -18.79 67.19
CA GLU A 450 49.88 -17.80 66.13
C GLU A 450 50.18 -18.37 64.73
N ALA A 451 51.30 -19.08 64.59
CA ALA A 451 51.69 -19.75 63.35
C ALA A 451 50.67 -20.85 62.96
N THR A 452 50.08 -21.54 63.93
CA THR A 452 49.00 -22.53 63.67
C THR A 452 47.74 -21.86 63.16
N MET A 453 47.33 -20.73 63.73
CA MET A 453 46.22 -19.93 63.26
C MET A 453 46.44 -19.40 61.85
N ILE A 454 47.63 -18.93 61.51
CA ILE A 454 48.02 -18.54 60.15
C ILE A 454 47.85 -19.71 59.18
N GLY A 455 48.31 -20.93 59.59
CA GLY A 455 48.11 -22.14 58.77
C GLY A 455 46.65 -22.49 58.49
N GLU A 456 45.75 -22.24 59.45
CA GLU A 456 44.35 -22.44 59.26
C GLU A 456 43.76 -21.45 58.23
N LEU A 457 44.13 -20.16 58.32
CA LEU A 457 43.73 -19.14 57.36
C LEU A 457 44.22 -19.44 55.95
N ILE A 458 45.47 -19.92 55.81
CA ILE A 458 46.04 -20.31 54.51
C ILE A 458 45.25 -21.50 53.92
N ARG A 459 44.94 -22.52 54.71
CA ARG A 459 44.15 -23.68 54.27
C ARG A 459 42.77 -23.29 53.85
N ASP A 460 42.13 -22.32 54.51
CA ASP A 460 40.85 -21.78 54.10
C ASP A 460 40.98 -21.02 52.81
N ALA A 461 42.01 -20.19 52.62
CA ALA A 461 42.25 -19.47 51.36
C ALA A 461 42.52 -20.46 50.21
N ILE A 462 43.29 -21.55 50.41
CA ILE A 462 43.47 -22.60 49.39
C ILE A 462 42.15 -23.24 49.03
N ARG A 463 41.27 -23.53 50.01
CA ARG A 463 39.96 -24.13 49.83
C ARG A 463 39.07 -23.23 48.98
N GLN A 464 39.01 -21.95 49.30
CA GLN A 464 38.27 -20.94 48.56
C GLN A 464 38.79 -20.76 47.13
N ALA A 465 40.12 -20.64 46.95
CA ALA A 465 40.74 -20.48 45.63
C ALA A 465 40.47 -21.71 44.74
N ARG A 466 40.54 -22.91 45.25
CA ARG A 466 40.22 -24.14 44.51
C ARG A 466 38.75 -24.22 44.14
N LEU A 467 37.83 -23.80 45.01
CA LEU A 467 36.39 -23.75 44.70
C LEU A 467 36.09 -22.75 43.58
N LEU A 468 36.73 -21.57 43.61
CA LEU A 468 36.60 -20.57 42.57
C LEU A 468 37.16 -21.08 41.22
N ALA A 469 38.37 -21.67 41.25
CA ALA A 469 39.01 -22.23 40.06
C ALA A 469 38.19 -23.38 39.42
N LYS A 470 37.68 -24.31 40.25
CA LYS A 470 36.78 -25.38 39.79
C LYS A 470 35.47 -24.81 39.21
N GLY A 471 34.92 -23.74 39.79
CA GLY A 471 33.76 -23.06 39.25
C GLY A 471 33.98 -22.45 37.87
N LEU A 472 35.20 -22.12 37.50
CA LEU A 472 35.58 -21.50 36.23
C LEU A 472 36.14 -22.49 35.20
N SER A 473 36.70 -23.63 35.62
CA SER A 473 37.32 -24.63 34.75
C SER A 473 36.31 -25.64 34.18
N PRO A 474 36.52 -26.19 32.97
CA PRO A 474 35.68 -27.30 32.50
C PRO A 474 35.95 -28.52 33.37
N VAL A 475 34.84 -29.12 33.83
CA VAL A 475 34.92 -30.40 34.53
C VAL A 475 35.20 -31.46 33.48
N GLN A 476 36.33 -32.17 33.58
CA GLN A 476 36.48 -33.42 32.84
C GLN A 476 35.55 -34.45 33.48
N LEU A 477 34.41 -34.62 32.86
CA LEU A 477 33.37 -35.53 33.33
C LEU A 477 33.52 -36.86 32.58
N ASP A 478 33.90 -37.92 33.31
CA ASP A 478 33.69 -39.29 32.84
C ASP A 478 32.17 -39.56 32.74
N ALA A 479 31.75 -40.54 31.93
CA ALA A 479 30.32 -40.81 31.68
C ALA A 479 29.47 -40.98 32.96
N ALA A 480 30.04 -41.49 34.06
CA ALA A 480 29.42 -41.52 35.37
C ALA A 480 29.69 -40.26 36.21
N GLY A 481 30.53 -39.33 35.70
CA GLY A 481 31.02 -38.17 36.43
C GLY A 481 30.02 -37.02 36.58
N LEU A 482 28.98 -36.92 35.75
CA LEU A 482 27.99 -35.84 35.87
C LEU A 482 27.23 -35.92 37.22
N MET A 483 26.80 -37.09 37.65
CA MET A 483 26.11 -37.26 38.91
C MET A 483 26.98 -36.89 40.10
N SER A 484 28.24 -37.39 40.13
CA SER A 484 29.20 -37.06 41.17
C SER A 484 29.56 -35.58 41.18
N ALA A 485 29.71 -34.95 40.00
CA ALA A 485 29.97 -33.53 39.87
C ALA A 485 28.79 -32.67 40.33
N LEU A 486 27.53 -33.07 40.05
CA LEU A 486 26.33 -32.36 40.52
C LEU A 486 26.16 -32.49 42.04
N ASP A 487 26.42 -33.66 42.60
CA ASP A 487 26.43 -33.86 44.07
C ASP A 487 27.48 -33.01 44.75
N GLU A 488 28.73 -33.01 44.23
CA GLU A 488 29.81 -32.11 44.70
C GLU A 488 29.41 -30.64 44.57
N LEU A 489 28.82 -30.22 43.43
CA LEU A 489 28.40 -28.85 43.19
C LEU A 489 27.34 -28.40 44.22
N THR A 490 26.32 -29.20 44.48
CA THR A 490 25.27 -28.87 45.45
C THR A 490 25.78 -28.86 46.89
N SER A 491 26.69 -29.80 47.27
CA SER A 491 27.35 -29.80 48.56
C SER A 491 28.24 -28.54 48.76
N ASN A 492 28.99 -28.14 47.71
CA ASN A 492 29.82 -26.94 47.73
C ASN A 492 28.98 -25.65 47.78
N ALA A 493 27.90 -25.58 47.02
CA ALA A 493 26.95 -24.46 47.07
C ALA A 493 26.33 -24.28 48.46
N SER A 494 25.98 -25.38 49.13
CA SER A 494 25.46 -25.35 50.50
C SER A 494 26.47 -24.72 51.48
N LYS A 495 27.72 -25.11 51.38
CA LYS A 495 28.79 -24.58 52.24
C LYS A 495 29.16 -23.12 51.93
N LEU A 496 29.24 -22.77 50.65
CA LEU A 496 29.70 -21.46 50.20
C LEU A 496 28.67 -20.36 50.44
N PHE A 497 27.40 -20.66 50.17
CA PHE A 497 26.31 -19.68 50.22
C PHE A 497 25.46 -19.77 51.48
N ASN A 498 25.75 -20.74 52.37
CA ASN A 498 24.96 -21.01 53.58
C ASN A 498 23.48 -21.24 53.27
N VAL A 499 23.19 -22.05 52.23
CA VAL A 499 21.86 -22.47 51.77
C VAL A 499 21.73 -23.98 51.85
N SER A 500 20.50 -24.48 51.93
CA SER A 500 20.25 -25.91 51.80
C SER A 500 20.11 -26.27 50.32
N CYS A 501 21.18 -26.80 49.71
CA CYS A 501 21.18 -27.27 48.33
C CYS A 501 21.44 -28.79 48.31
N ARG A 502 20.60 -29.54 47.60
CA ARG A 502 20.72 -31.00 47.52
C ARG A 502 20.52 -31.51 46.09
N PHE A 503 21.18 -32.61 45.78
CA PHE A 503 21.05 -33.34 44.54
C PHE A 503 20.18 -34.59 44.75
N GLU A 504 19.24 -34.81 43.86
CA GLU A 504 18.29 -35.95 43.85
C GLU A 504 18.41 -36.66 42.50
N CYS A 505 18.86 -37.91 42.51
CA CYS A 505 18.91 -38.76 41.33
C CYS A 505 18.39 -40.17 41.71
N PRO A 506 17.10 -40.46 41.55
CA PRO A 506 16.51 -41.75 42.01
C PRO A 506 17.09 -42.97 41.33
N GLN A 507 17.51 -42.84 40.07
CA GLN A 507 18.13 -43.91 39.29
C GLN A 507 19.39 -43.38 38.62
N PRO A 508 20.48 -44.17 38.56
CA PRO A 508 21.70 -43.75 37.88
C PRO A 508 21.47 -43.38 36.41
N VAL A 509 21.88 -42.18 36.02
CA VAL A 509 21.74 -41.65 34.66
C VAL A 509 23.11 -41.53 34.02
N LEU A 510 23.31 -42.17 32.88
CA LEU A 510 24.54 -42.15 32.13
C LEU A 510 24.41 -41.13 30.98
N VAL A 511 25.29 -40.12 30.97
CA VAL A 511 25.42 -39.18 29.86
C VAL A 511 26.74 -39.47 29.18
N ALA A 512 26.67 -40.15 28.03
CA ALA A 512 27.86 -40.61 27.31
C ALA A 512 28.64 -39.47 26.64
N ASP A 513 27.95 -38.38 26.26
CA ASP A 513 28.59 -37.22 25.68
C ASP A 513 29.13 -36.27 26.76
N ASN A 514 30.44 -36.16 26.82
CA ASN A 514 31.13 -35.28 27.77
C ASN A 514 30.87 -33.80 27.54
N ALA A 515 30.60 -33.40 26.28
CA ALA A 515 30.22 -32.04 25.96
C ALA A 515 28.80 -31.73 26.50
N ALA A 516 27.85 -32.64 26.29
CA ALA A 516 26.50 -32.52 26.85
C ALA A 516 26.54 -32.48 28.39
N ALA A 517 27.27 -33.38 29.02
CA ALA A 517 27.46 -33.39 30.48
C ALA A 517 28.01 -32.06 31.01
N THR A 518 28.98 -31.48 30.32
CA THR A 518 29.57 -30.17 30.66
C THR A 518 28.54 -29.05 30.54
N HIS A 519 27.74 -29.02 29.48
CA HIS A 519 26.68 -28.02 29.30
C HIS A 519 25.60 -28.12 30.38
N LEU A 520 25.15 -29.35 30.70
CA LEU A 520 24.20 -29.61 31.80
C LEU A 520 24.74 -29.12 33.15
N TYR A 521 25.99 -29.47 33.48
CA TYR A 521 26.66 -28.98 34.69
C TYR A 521 26.66 -27.46 34.78
N ARG A 522 27.01 -26.77 33.70
CA ARG A 522 27.01 -25.31 33.63
C ARG A 522 25.66 -24.68 33.77
N ILE A 523 24.61 -25.33 33.25
CA ILE A 523 23.21 -24.88 33.45
C ILE A 523 22.86 -24.93 34.93
N VAL A 524 23.21 -26.03 35.64
CA VAL A 524 22.97 -26.13 37.08
C VAL A 524 23.72 -25.09 37.86
N GLN A 525 25.00 -24.88 37.53
CA GLN A 525 25.85 -23.88 38.19
C GLN A 525 25.27 -22.48 38.09
N GLU A 526 24.82 -22.07 36.88
CA GLU A 526 24.21 -20.78 36.63
C GLU A 526 22.84 -20.65 37.31
N ALA A 527 22.01 -21.71 37.29
CA ALA A 527 20.71 -21.73 37.95
C ALA A 527 20.85 -21.59 39.49
N ILE A 528 21.81 -22.29 40.12
CA ILE A 528 22.12 -22.14 41.55
C ILE A 528 22.61 -20.71 41.85
N SER A 529 23.54 -20.18 41.04
CA SER A 529 24.03 -18.79 41.19
C SER A 529 22.90 -17.77 41.13
N ASN A 530 21.97 -17.93 40.18
CA ASN A 530 20.83 -17.07 40.02
C ASN A 530 19.84 -17.20 41.18
N ALA A 531 19.56 -18.43 41.65
CA ALA A 531 18.70 -18.66 42.79
C ALA A 531 19.23 -17.97 44.06
N VAL A 532 20.53 -18.02 44.28
CA VAL A 532 21.18 -17.37 45.45
C VAL A 532 21.25 -15.86 45.29
N LYS A 533 21.82 -15.35 44.16
CA LYS A 533 22.11 -13.92 43.99
C LYS A 533 20.84 -13.08 43.74
N HIS A 534 19.93 -13.59 42.92
CA HIS A 534 18.74 -12.88 42.49
C HIS A 534 17.47 -13.33 43.19
N GLY A 535 17.35 -14.65 43.43
CA GLY A 535 16.20 -15.25 44.10
C GLY A 535 16.25 -15.20 45.63
N GLN A 536 17.41 -14.95 46.23
CA GLN A 536 17.62 -15.06 47.70
C GLN A 536 17.11 -16.40 48.28
N ALA A 537 17.25 -17.45 47.50
CA ALA A 537 16.77 -18.77 47.84
C ALA A 537 17.51 -19.34 49.06
N ARG A 538 16.79 -20.02 49.97
CA ARG A 538 17.34 -20.77 51.11
C ARG A 538 17.34 -22.27 50.86
N PHE A 539 16.48 -22.74 49.97
CA PHE A 539 16.38 -24.15 49.60
C PHE A 539 16.45 -24.31 48.09
N ILE A 540 17.35 -25.20 47.65
CA ILE A 540 17.52 -25.50 46.21
C ILE A 540 17.57 -27.01 46.06
N ILE A 541 16.85 -27.55 45.10
CA ILE A 541 16.83 -28.98 44.77
C ILE A 541 17.25 -29.11 43.31
N VAL A 542 18.31 -29.86 43.06
CA VAL A 542 18.72 -30.27 41.71
C VAL A 542 18.32 -31.72 41.53
N SER A 543 17.50 -31.99 40.52
CA SER A 543 17.00 -33.34 40.21
C SER A 543 17.48 -33.78 38.84
N LEU A 544 17.90 -35.03 38.71
CA LEU A 544 18.24 -35.65 37.44
C LEU A 544 17.47 -36.95 37.29
N SER A 545 16.69 -37.06 36.22
CA SER A 545 15.89 -38.26 35.95
C SER A 545 15.95 -38.61 34.47
N SER A 546 15.79 -39.91 34.18
CA SER A 546 15.72 -40.42 32.82
C SER A 546 14.45 -41.25 32.68
N SER A 547 13.72 -41.07 31.55
CA SER A 547 12.60 -41.92 31.15
C SER A 547 12.81 -42.32 29.69
N GLU A 548 12.54 -43.57 29.35
CA GLU A 548 12.75 -44.29 28.09
C GLU A 548 13.67 -43.66 27.02
N ASP A 549 13.44 -42.43 26.57
CA ASP A 549 14.25 -41.72 25.57
C ASP A 549 14.58 -40.28 25.94
N GLN A 550 14.28 -39.85 27.19
CA GLN A 550 14.41 -38.45 27.57
C GLN A 550 15.07 -38.29 28.92
N LEU A 551 16.07 -37.41 28.98
CA LEU A 551 16.67 -36.95 30.22
C LEU A 551 16.07 -35.61 30.62
N THR A 552 15.72 -35.52 31.92
CA THR A 552 15.20 -34.28 32.51
C THR A 552 16.10 -33.88 33.69
N LEU A 553 16.65 -32.66 33.55
CA LEU A 553 17.41 -31.98 34.60
C LEU A 553 16.54 -30.85 35.15
N GLY A 554 16.09 -30.96 36.40
CA GLY A 554 15.27 -29.95 37.06
C GLY A 554 16.03 -29.23 38.17
N ILE A 555 15.90 -27.93 38.27
CA ILE A 555 16.48 -27.13 39.38
C ILE A 555 15.33 -26.29 39.95
N TRP A 556 14.90 -26.69 41.16
CA TRP A 556 13.89 -25.94 41.89
C TRP A 556 14.49 -25.13 43.02
N ASN A 557 13.96 -23.95 43.31
CA ASN A 557 14.34 -23.13 44.43
C ASN A 557 13.17 -22.38 45.04
N ASN A 558 13.25 -22.07 46.35
CA ASN A 558 12.20 -21.35 47.09
C ASN A 558 12.46 -19.81 47.13
N GLY A 559 13.21 -19.27 46.20
CA GLY A 559 13.50 -17.86 46.14
C GLY A 559 12.38 -17.00 45.59
N ALA A 560 12.66 -15.71 45.37
CA ALA A 560 11.70 -14.79 44.76
C ALA A 560 11.26 -15.24 43.37
N GLU A 561 10.04 -14.87 43.01
CA GLU A 561 9.48 -15.16 41.70
C GLU A 561 10.30 -14.61 40.55
N PHE A 562 10.40 -15.38 39.51
CA PHE A 562 10.91 -14.92 38.24
C PHE A 562 9.79 -14.15 37.51
N THR A 563 9.84 -12.83 37.55
CA THR A 563 8.89 -11.99 36.80
C THR A 563 9.26 -12.01 35.32
N ALA A 564 8.61 -12.85 34.55
CA ALA A 564 8.73 -12.93 33.07
C ALA A 564 8.28 -11.65 32.32
N GLY A 565 8.02 -10.54 33.02
CA GLY A 565 7.45 -9.31 32.47
C GLY A 565 8.26 -8.03 32.69
N ALA A 566 9.39 -8.04 33.41
CA ALA A 566 10.11 -6.80 33.76
C ALA A 566 11.28 -6.44 32.83
N SER A 567 11.64 -7.28 31.90
CA SER A 567 12.40 -6.92 30.67
C SER A 567 12.30 -8.11 29.73
N ALA A 568 11.93 -7.88 28.49
CA ALA A 568 12.00 -8.83 27.39
C ALA A 568 13.44 -9.32 27.11
N GLU A 569 14.36 -8.93 27.94
CA GLU A 569 15.75 -9.37 28.07
C GLU A 569 15.87 -10.14 29.38
N GLY A 570 15.53 -11.43 29.37
CA GLY A 570 15.99 -12.33 30.42
C GLY A 570 17.48 -12.08 30.64
N GLY A 571 17.93 -11.83 31.89
CA GLY A 571 19.28 -11.45 32.19
C GLY A 571 20.30 -12.38 31.52
N LEU A 572 21.53 -11.93 31.30
CA LEU A 572 22.59 -12.65 30.59
C LEU A 572 22.72 -14.13 30.99
N GLY A 573 22.49 -14.46 32.29
CA GLY A 573 22.51 -15.82 32.78
C GLY A 573 21.46 -16.74 32.18
N LEU A 574 20.24 -16.24 31.97
CA LEU A 574 19.15 -17.03 31.34
C LEU A 574 19.47 -17.33 29.88
N ARG A 575 19.93 -16.34 29.14
CA ARG A 575 20.37 -16.51 27.75
C ARG A 575 21.53 -17.50 27.64
N ILE A 576 22.49 -17.46 28.57
CA ILE A 576 23.61 -18.42 28.63
C ILE A 576 23.07 -19.84 28.84
N MET A 577 22.13 -20.03 29.78
CA MET A 577 21.53 -21.35 30.02
C MET A 577 20.76 -21.85 28.79
N GLN A 578 20.00 -20.98 28.12
CA GLN A 578 19.26 -21.32 26.92
C GLN A 578 20.18 -21.71 25.76
N TYR A 579 21.21 -20.92 25.49
CA TYR A 579 22.23 -21.23 24.51
C TYR A 579 22.93 -22.58 24.77
N ARG A 580 23.29 -22.86 26.05
CA ARG A 580 23.90 -24.14 26.44
C ARG A 580 22.98 -25.33 26.23
N ALA A 581 21.67 -25.17 26.47
CA ALA A 581 20.67 -26.19 26.18
C ALA A 581 20.54 -26.44 24.67
N GLU A 582 20.46 -25.38 23.87
CA GLU A 582 20.40 -25.49 22.40
C GLU A 582 21.62 -26.19 21.79
N MET A 583 22.83 -25.95 22.35
CA MET A 583 24.08 -26.60 21.89
C MET A 583 24.06 -28.12 22.01
N ILE A 584 23.26 -28.66 22.92
CA ILE A 584 23.09 -30.12 23.13
C ILE A 584 21.77 -30.63 22.62
N GLY A 585 21.00 -29.81 21.85
CA GLY A 585 19.70 -30.19 21.36
C GLY A 585 18.60 -30.33 22.43
N ALA A 586 18.83 -29.70 23.61
CA ALA A 586 17.89 -29.72 24.73
C ALA A 586 16.93 -28.54 24.69
N THR A 587 15.79 -28.70 25.33
CA THR A 587 14.82 -27.63 25.54
C THR A 587 14.91 -27.15 27.00
N LEU A 588 15.14 -25.83 27.19
CA LEU A 588 15.13 -25.20 28.51
C LEU A 588 13.81 -24.49 28.76
N LYS A 589 13.16 -24.78 29.88
CA LYS A 589 11.94 -24.12 30.32
C LYS A 589 12.15 -23.53 31.70
N VAL A 590 11.85 -22.24 31.87
CA VAL A 590 11.86 -21.58 33.18
C VAL A 590 10.43 -21.25 33.57
N SER A 591 10.03 -21.65 34.76
CA SER A 591 8.69 -21.41 35.30
C SER A 591 8.78 -20.90 36.74
N SER A 592 7.87 -20.04 37.12
CA SER A 592 7.69 -19.62 38.51
C SER A 592 6.21 -19.59 38.84
N ALA A 593 5.87 -19.81 40.11
CA ALA A 593 4.50 -19.71 40.61
C ALA A 593 4.52 -18.97 41.95
N ILE A 594 3.49 -18.17 42.17
CA ILE A 594 3.30 -17.41 43.41
C ILE A 594 3.45 -18.31 44.62
N ASP A 595 4.33 -17.95 45.56
CA ASP A 595 4.67 -18.70 46.81
C ASP A 595 5.29 -20.08 46.58
N LYS A 596 5.67 -20.46 45.34
CA LYS A 596 6.27 -21.76 45.04
C LYS A 596 7.71 -21.70 44.53
N GLY A 597 8.29 -20.48 44.41
CA GLY A 597 9.63 -20.28 43.92
C GLY A 597 9.78 -20.44 42.41
N ALA A 598 10.99 -20.65 41.93
CA ALA A 598 11.29 -20.80 40.52
C ALA A 598 11.83 -22.21 40.19
N THR A 599 11.51 -22.67 38.98
CA THR A 599 11.98 -23.95 38.44
C THR A 599 12.63 -23.74 37.09
N VAL A 600 13.79 -24.35 36.87
CA VAL A 600 14.47 -24.44 35.58
C VAL A 600 14.49 -25.91 35.18
N ASP A 601 13.81 -26.25 34.09
CA ASP A 601 13.76 -27.61 33.55
C ASP A 601 14.48 -27.66 32.21
N CYS A 602 15.44 -28.54 32.09
CA CYS A 602 16.18 -28.80 30.86
C CYS A 602 15.92 -30.25 30.43
N THR A 603 15.28 -30.43 29.28
CA THR A 603 14.93 -31.75 28.75
C THR A 603 15.66 -32.01 27.45
N PHE A 604 16.29 -33.16 27.32
CA PHE A 604 16.95 -33.54 26.10
C PHE A 604 16.76 -35.03 25.77
N LYS A 605 16.78 -35.38 24.46
CA LYS A 605 16.65 -36.77 24.04
C LYS A 605 17.96 -37.51 24.18
N ILE A 606 17.92 -38.69 24.77
CA ILE A 606 19.07 -39.59 24.83
C ILE A 606 19.06 -40.40 23.54
N ASN A 607 20.07 -40.20 22.67
CA ASN A 607 20.27 -41.02 21.47
C ASN A 607 20.93 -42.31 21.82
#